data_480930d90f4943c795046437d3a301b3
#
_entry.id   480930d90f4943c795046437d3a301b3
#
_cell.length_a   1.000
_cell.length_b   1.000
_cell.length_c   1.000
_cell.angle_alpha   90.00
_cell.angle_beta   90.00
_cell.angle_gamma   90.00
#
_symmetry.space_group_name_H-M   'P 1'
#
loop_
_entity.id
_entity.type
_entity.pdbx_description
1 polymer ?
#
loop_
_entity_poly.entity_id
_entity_poly.type
_entity_poly.pdbx_seq_one_letter_code
_entity_poly.pdbx_strand_id
1 'polypeptide(L)'
;MKSFDVQTIEINLPFDRVFDHIADAQKLPEWTTAFQSVSNGKAVISTPNGVTEITLTVLAARNQGTIDWIMTFPDGSVATAYSRVVSPDPERSIYSFILLAPPLPLEQLEGALEAQSDILREELTKLRAMLSRQ
;
A
#
# COMPACT_ATOMS: atom_id res chain seq x y z
N MET A 1 12.37 -19.25 -5.72
CA MET A 1 11.97 -18.36 -4.63
C MET A 1 11.19 -17.18 -5.16
N LYS A 2 10.09 -16.84 -4.50
CA LYS A 2 9.30 -15.69 -4.88
C LYS A 2 9.98 -14.39 -4.47
N SER A 3 10.02 -13.42 -5.38
CA SER A 3 10.54 -12.08 -5.10
C SER A 3 9.43 -11.03 -5.00
N PHE A 4 8.19 -11.44 -5.14
CA PHE A 4 7.04 -10.55 -5.09
C PHE A 4 5.79 -11.31 -4.67
N ASP A 5 4.76 -10.54 -4.26
CA ASP A 5 3.42 -11.08 -4.02
C ASP A 5 2.40 -10.09 -4.58
N VAL A 6 1.33 -10.61 -5.14
CA VAL A 6 0.23 -9.78 -5.66
C VAL A 6 -1.03 -10.15 -4.90
N GLN A 7 -1.69 -9.14 -4.33
CA GLN A 7 -2.95 -9.33 -3.65
C GLN A 7 -4.00 -8.43 -4.26
N THR A 8 -5.19 -8.96 -4.38
CA THR A 8 -6.29 -8.27 -5.03
C THR A 8 -7.54 -8.42 -4.20
N ILE A 9 -8.30 -7.33 -4.05
CA ILE A 9 -9.61 -7.36 -3.40
C ILE A 9 -10.65 -6.70 -4.30
N GLU A 10 -11.89 -7.14 -4.15
CA GLU A 10 -13.04 -6.50 -4.79
C GLU A 10 -13.73 -5.61 -3.76
N ILE A 11 -14.08 -4.41 -4.17
CA ILE A 11 -14.75 -3.42 -3.33
C ILE A 11 -16.02 -2.99 -4.05
N ASN A 12 -17.18 -3.11 -3.39
CA ASN A 12 -18.48 -2.81 -4.00
C ASN A 12 -18.78 -1.31 -3.93
N LEU A 13 -17.93 -0.53 -4.56
CA LEU A 13 -18.02 0.94 -4.66
C LEU A 13 -17.50 1.39 -6.01
N PRO A 14 -17.97 2.57 -6.50
CA PRO A 14 -17.49 3.14 -7.76
C PRO A 14 -16.00 3.46 -7.71
N PHE A 15 -15.37 3.47 -8.89
CA PHE A 15 -13.95 3.76 -9.07
C PHE A 15 -13.53 5.03 -8.33
N ASP A 16 -14.23 6.13 -8.51
CA ASP A 16 -13.81 7.42 -7.95
C ASP A 16 -13.72 7.38 -6.43
N ARG A 17 -14.66 6.72 -5.77
CA ARG A 17 -14.64 6.63 -4.31
C ARG A 17 -13.47 5.80 -3.81
N VAL A 18 -13.19 4.69 -4.48
CA VAL A 18 -12.08 3.80 -4.09
C VAL A 18 -10.74 4.47 -4.39
N PHE A 19 -10.60 5.03 -5.59
CA PHE A 19 -9.38 5.70 -5.99
C PHE A 19 -9.05 6.89 -5.08
N ASP A 20 -10.02 7.74 -4.82
CA ASP A 20 -9.80 8.94 -3.99
C ASP A 20 -9.38 8.59 -2.57
N HIS A 21 -9.97 7.55 -2.00
CA HIS A 21 -9.61 7.14 -0.65
C HIS A 21 -8.19 6.57 -0.59
N ILE A 22 -7.85 5.69 -1.52
CA ILE A 22 -6.54 5.03 -1.52
C ILE A 22 -5.43 6.00 -1.90
N ALA A 23 -5.67 6.90 -2.85
CA ALA A 23 -4.67 7.86 -3.30
C ALA A 23 -4.40 8.96 -2.27
N ASP A 24 -5.25 9.13 -1.29
CA ASP A 24 -5.06 10.12 -0.23
C ASP A 24 -4.07 9.58 0.80
N ALA A 25 -2.82 10.04 0.70
CA ALA A 25 -1.75 9.57 1.57
C ALA A 25 -2.03 9.83 3.05
N GLN A 26 -2.78 10.88 3.37
CA GLN A 26 -3.10 11.19 4.77
C GLN A 26 -4.01 10.14 5.41
N LYS A 27 -4.67 9.33 4.60
CA LYS A 27 -5.52 8.24 5.10
C LYS A 27 -4.78 6.93 5.30
N LEU A 28 -3.51 6.84 4.89
CA LEU A 28 -2.73 5.62 5.06
C LEU A 28 -2.71 5.09 6.50
N PRO A 29 -2.57 5.95 7.53
CA PRO A 29 -2.60 5.44 8.91
C PRO A 29 -3.91 4.76 9.31
N GLU A 30 -5.00 5.05 8.59
CA GLU A 30 -6.31 4.49 8.94
C GLU A 30 -6.44 3.02 8.54
N TRP A 31 -5.75 2.58 7.47
CA TRP A 31 -5.90 1.22 6.98
C TRP A 31 -4.60 0.43 6.86
N THR A 32 -3.44 1.07 7.06
CA THR A 32 -2.15 0.37 7.05
C THR A 32 -1.65 0.15 8.48
N THR A 33 -0.73 -0.81 8.64
CA THR A 33 -0.14 -1.12 9.93
C THR A 33 1.10 -0.27 10.19
N ALA A 34 1.93 -0.07 9.16
CA ALA A 34 3.23 0.59 9.33
C ALA A 34 3.14 2.11 9.45
N PHE A 35 2.20 2.74 8.74
CA PHE A 35 2.12 4.20 8.71
C PHE A 35 1.43 4.74 9.97
N GLN A 36 2.14 5.55 10.75
CA GLN A 36 1.62 6.19 11.95
C GLN A 36 1.04 7.56 11.66
N SER A 37 1.72 8.34 10.82
CA SER A 37 1.24 9.66 10.41
C SER A 37 1.82 10.03 9.04
N VAL A 38 1.08 10.87 8.31
CA VAL A 38 1.53 11.38 7.01
C VAL A 38 1.18 12.86 6.96
N SER A 39 2.14 13.71 6.59
CA SER A 39 1.94 15.16 6.48
C SER A 39 3.00 15.78 5.58
N ASN A 40 2.57 16.57 4.59
CA ASN A 40 3.47 17.38 3.73
C ASN A 40 4.59 16.57 3.07
N GLY A 41 4.27 15.40 2.52
CA GLY A 41 5.26 14.56 1.85
C GLY A 41 6.19 13.81 2.78
N LYS A 42 5.92 13.84 4.08
CA LYS A 42 6.66 13.11 5.09
C LYS A 42 5.74 12.09 5.77
N ALA A 43 6.30 10.97 6.16
CA ALA A 43 5.55 9.96 6.89
C ALA A 43 6.39 9.41 8.03
N VAL A 44 5.72 9.09 9.13
CA VAL A 44 6.34 8.37 10.25
C VAL A 44 5.86 6.93 10.17
N ILE A 45 6.81 6.01 10.06
CA ILE A 45 6.50 4.59 9.92
C ILE A 45 7.15 3.78 11.03
N SER A 46 6.50 2.67 11.36
CA SER A 46 7.00 1.68 12.29
C SER A 46 7.73 0.59 11.52
N THR A 47 8.97 0.31 11.91
CA THR A 47 9.78 -0.74 11.29
C THR A 47 10.25 -1.71 12.37
N PRO A 48 10.78 -2.90 12.00
CA PRO A 48 11.35 -3.79 13.00
C PRO A 48 12.48 -3.17 13.82
N ASN A 49 13.13 -2.13 13.28
CA ASN A 49 14.22 -1.44 13.96
C ASN A 49 13.75 -0.17 14.70
N GLY A 50 12.44 0.05 14.79
CA GLY A 50 11.88 1.20 15.47
C GLY A 50 11.13 2.14 14.54
N VAL A 51 10.80 3.31 15.05
CA VAL A 51 10.05 4.33 14.32
C VAL A 51 11.02 5.21 13.54
N THR A 52 10.69 5.51 12.29
CA THR A 52 11.52 6.38 11.46
C THR A 52 10.65 7.31 10.62
N GLU A 53 11.20 8.47 10.27
CA GLU A 53 10.56 9.39 9.33
C GLU A 53 11.12 9.15 7.93
N ILE A 54 10.22 9.10 6.95
CA ILE A 54 10.58 8.92 5.54
C ILE A 54 9.98 10.03 4.71
N THR A 55 10.52 10.21 3.50
CA THR A 55 9.86 11.01 2.48
C THR A 55 8.92 10.10 1.69
N LEU A 56 7.68 10.52 1.57
CA LEU A 56 6.67 9.76 0.82
C LEU A 56 6.23 10.55 -0.40
N THR A 57 6.39 9.97 -1.57
CA THR A 57 5.90 10.52 -2.83
C THR A 57 4.83 9.60 -3.38
N VAL A 58 3.65 10.15 -3.67
CA VAL A 58 2.55 9.39 -4.26
C VAL A 58 2.43 9.78 -5.73
N LEU A 59 2.53 8.80 -6.62
CA LEU A 59 2.31 8.98 -8.04
C LEU A 59 0.96 8.36 -8.39
N ALA A 60 -0.06 9.20 -8.49
CA ALA A 60 -1.42 8.75 -8.77
C ALA A 60 -1.84 9.25 -10.14
N ALA A 61 -2.29 8.31 -11.00
CA ALA A 61 -2.78 8.62 -12.33
C ALA A 61 -4.21 8.08 -12.47
N ARG A 62 -5.18 8.97 -12.27
CA ARG A 62 -6.60 8.59 -12.25
C ARG A 62 -7.03 7.92 -13.55
N ASN A 63 -6.55 8.41 -14.69
CA ASN A 63 -6.95 7.86 -15.99
C ASN A 63 -6.51 6.43 -16.20
N GLN A 64 -5.42 6.00 -15.57
CA GLN A 64 -4.95 4.63 -15.61
C GLN A 64 -5.33 3.84 -14.36
N GLY A 65 -5.76 4.53 -13.29
CA GLY A 65 -6.08 3.90 -12.03
C GLY A 65 -4.86 3.50 -11.21
N THR A 66 -3.66 3.94 -11.60
CA THR A 66 -2.43 3.55 -10.90
C THR A 66 -2.16 4.45 -9.71
N ILE A 67 -1.67 3.85 -8.63
CA ILE A 67 -1.26 4.55 -7.41
C ILE A 67 0.03 3.90 -6.94
N ASP A 68 1.15 4.61 -7.08
CA ASP A 68 2.46 4.11 -6.66
C ASP A 68 2.96 4.96 -5.51
N TRP A 69 3.51 4.32 -4.49
CA TRP A 69 4.11 5.01 -3.35
C TRP A 69 5.61 4.82 -3.39
N ILE A 70 6.34 5.94 -3.36
CA ILE A 70 7.81 5.94 -3.33
C ILE A 70 8.23 6.41 -1.94
N MET A 71 8.92 5.54 -1.21
CA MET A 71 9.38 5.79 0.15
C MET A 71 10.89 5.93 0.14
N THR A 72 11.38 7.13 0.54
CA THR A 72 12.81 7.39 0.64
C THR A 72 13.19 7.43 2.11
N PHE A 73 14.10 6.55 2.50
CA PHE A 73 14.55 6.39 3.88
C PHE A 73 15.73 7.34 4.18
N PRO A 74 16.01 7.57 5.48
CA PRO A 74 17.11 8.48 5.87
C PRO A 74 18.49 8.09 5.32
N ASP A 75 18.72 6.80 5.07
CA ASP A 75 19.99 6.32 4.50
C ASP A 75 20.07 6.48 2.98
N GLY A 76 19.03 7.05 2.36
CA GLY A 76 18.97 7.24 0.92
C GLY A 76 18.38 6.07 0.14
N SER A 77 18.09 4.94 0.79
CA SER A 77 17.45 3.82 0.12
C SER A 77 16.02 4.16 -0.25
N VAL A 78 15.52 3.54 -1.31
CA VAL A 78 14.19 3.79 -1.86
C VAL A 78 13.44 2.47 -1.97
N ALA A 79 12.19 2.47 -1.50
CA ALA A 79 11.26 1.37 -1.70
C ALA A 79 10.04 1.89 -2.45
N THR A 80 9.51 1.10 -3.38
CA THR A 80 8.33 1.47 -4.13
C THR A 80 7.26 0.39 -4.00
N ALA A 81 6.02 0.83 -3.72
CA ALA A 81 4.86 -0.05 -3.75
C ALA A 81 3.99 0.35 -4.93
N TYR A 82 3.55 -0.65 -5.70
CA TYR A 82 2.75 -0.44 -6.91
C TYR A 82 1.34 -0.93 -6.70
N SER A 83 0.37 -0.21 -7.23
CA SER A 83 -1.01 -0.67 -7.13
C SER A 83 -1.87 -0.08 -8.24
N ARG A 84 -3.03 -0.70 -8.44
CA ARG A 84 -3.96 -0.26 -9.47
C ARG A 84 -5.40 -0.53 -9.06
N VAL A 85 -6.26 0.46 -9.33
CA VAL A 85 -7.71 0.32 -9.20
C VAL A 85 -8.29 0.18 -10.61
N VAL A 86 -9.09 -0.84 -10.83
CA VAL A 86 -9.86 -1.01 -12.07
C VAL A 86 -11.33 -1.21 -11.72
N SER A 87 -12.23 -0.82 -12.63
CA SER A 87 -13.67 -0.99 -12.42
C SER A 87 -14.26 -1.83 -13.54
N PRO A 88 -14.70 -3.06 -13.25
CA PRO A 88 -15.36 -3.88 -14.26
C PRO A 88 -16.75 -3.35 -14.61
N ASP A 89 -17.38 -2.57 -13.70
CA ASP A 89 -18.65 -1.92 -13.92
C ASP A 89 -18.75 -0.67 -13.02
N PRO A 90 -19.80 0.19 -13.19
CA PRO A 90 -19.87 1.45 -12.44
C PRO A 90 -20.01 1.34 -10.93
N GLU A 91 -20.36 0.16 -10.40
CA GLU A 91 -20.65 -0.02 -8.98
C GLU A 91 -19.60 -0.83 -8.23
N ARG A 92 -18.61 -1.38 -8.96
CA ARG A 92 -17.58 -2.23 -8.36
C ARG A 92 -16.21 -1.79 -8.78
N SER A 93 -15.24 -2.00 -7.89
CA SER A 93 -13.83 -1.75 -8.15
C SER A 93 -13.02 -2.96 -7.72
N ILE A 94 -11.92 -3.17 -8.40
CA ILE A 94 -10.93 -4.18 -8.04
C ILE A 94 -9.63 -3.44 -7.75
N TYR A 95 -9.07 -3.67 -6.57
CA TYR A 95 -7.80 -3.07 -6.17
C TYR A 95 -6.74 -4.16 -6.10
N SER A 96 -5.67 -3.98 -6.87
CA SER A 96 -4.54 -4.92 -6.93
C SER A 96 -3.28 -4.22 -6.43
N PHE A 97 -2.56 -4.89 -5.53
CA PHE A 97 -1.35 -4.36 -4.92
C PHE A 97 -0.19 -5.32 -5.18
N ILE A 98 0.93 -4.78 -5.63
CA ILE A 98 2.15 -5.54 -5.90
C ILE A 98 3.14 -5.24 -4.78
N LEU A 99 3.42 -6.27 -3.97
CA LEU A 99 4.38 -6.21 -2.89
C LEU A 99 5.70 -6.80 -3.37
N LEU A 100 6.77 -6.01 -3.30
CA LEU A 100 8.10 -6.48 -3.66
C LEU A 100 8.84 -6.97 -2.41
N ALA A 101 9.64 -8.02 -2.59
CA ALA A 101 10.44 -8.55 -1.50
C ALA A 101 11.45 -7.50 -1.02
N PRO A 102 11.67 -7.39 0.31
CA PRO A 102 12.67 -6.47 0.83
C PRO A 102 14.09 -6.92 0.44
N PRO A 103 15.07 -6.00 0.41
CA PRO A 103 16.45 -6.33 0.05
C PRO A 103 17.18 -7.03 1.23
N LEU A 104 16.86 -8.31 1.43
CA LEU A 104 17.41 -9.14 2.51
C LEU A 104 18.20 -10.32 1.95
N PRO A 105 19.12 -10.90 2.76
CA PRO A 105 19.77 -12.16 2.37
C PRO A 105 18.76 -13.26 2.05
N LEU A 106 19.13 -14.16 1.16
CA LEU A 106 18.25 -15.22 0.69
C LEU A 106 17.62 -16.03 1.82
N GLU A 107 18.37 -16.33 2.84
CA GLU A 107 17.90 -17.14 3.98
C GLU A 107 16.81 -16.45 4.80
N GLN A 108 16.63 -15.14 4.66
CA GLN A 108 15.63 -14.36 5.38
C GLN A 108 14.50 -13.89 4.48
N LEU A 109 14.72 -13.92 3.16
CA LEU A 109 13.85 -13.27 2.20
C LEU A 109 12.44 -13.86 2.15
N GLU A 110 12.38 -15.19 2.13
CA GLU A 110 11.10 -15.89 2.01
C GLU A 110 10.19 -15.63 3.21
N GLY A 111 10.74 -15.74 4.43
CA GLY A 111 9.97 -15.48 5.64
C GLY A 111 9.54 -14.03 5.75
N ALA A 112 10.40 -13.08 5.36
CA ALA A 112 10.06 -11.66 5.40
C ALA A 112 8.94 -11.34 4.42
N LEU A 113 9.00 -11.87 3.21
CA LEU A 113 7.96 -11.65 2.21
C LEU A 113 6.62 -12.24 2.66
N GLU A 114 6.64 -13.45 3.22
CA GLU A 114 5.44 -14.12 3.72
C GLU A 114 4.80 -13.31 4.86
N ALA A 115 5.59 -12.82 5.81
CA ALA A 115 5.10 -11.99 6.90
C ALA A 115 4.47 -10.69 6.38
N GLN A 116 5.11 -10.03 5.41
CA GLN A 116 4.57 -8.82 4.81
C GLN A 116 3.30 -9.11 4.01
N SER A 117 3.22 -10.25 3.33
CA SER A 117 2.02 -10.64 2.60
C SER A 117 0.82 -10.84 3.53
N ASP A 118 1.04 -11.43 4.71
CA ASP A 118 -0.02 -11.63 5.69
C ASP A 118 -0.51 -10.29 6.23
N ILE A 119 0.40 -9.36 6.52
CA ILE A 119 0.04 -8.02 6.98
C ILE A 119 -0.75 -7.30 5.89
N LEU A 120 -0.31 -7.36 4.64
CA LEU A 120 -0.99 -6.72 3.53
C LEU A 120 -2.41 -7.27 3.37
N ARG A 121 -2.60 -8.57 3.50
CA ARG A 121 -3.94 -9.18 3.42
C ARG A 121 -4.87 -8.60 4.48
N GLU A 122 -4.39 -8.43 5.69
CA GLU A 122 -5.17 -7.83 6.77
C GLU A 122 -5.46 -6.35 6.49
N GLU A 123 -4.48 -5.61 5.99
CA GLU A 123 -4.64 -4.20 5.63
C GLU A 123 -5.70 -4.02 4.54
N LEU A 124 -5.65 -4.84 3.50
CA LEU A 124 -6.63 -4.75 2.40
C LEU A 124 -8.04 -5.14 2.88
N THR A 125 -8.15 -6.12 3.76
CA THR A 125 -9.44 -6.48 4.36
C THR A 125 -10.00 -5.33 5.18
N LYS A 126 -9.15 -4.66 5.95
CA LYS A 126 -9.53 -3.48 6.73
C LYS A 126 -9.96 -2.34 5.83
N LEU A 127 -9.23 -2.09 4.75
CA LEU A 127 -9.56 -1.06 3.77
C LEU A 127 -10.96 -1.28 3.19
N ARG A 128 -11.24 -2.50 2.76
CA ARG A 128 -12.56 -2.84 2.21
C ARG A 128 -13.67 -2.62 3.21
N ALA A 129 -13.45 -3.02 4.47
CA ALA A 129 -14.45 -2.85 5.53
C ALA A 129 -14.70 -1.36 5.81
N MET A 130 -13.66 -0.54 5.83
CA MET A 130 -13.78 0.90 6.06
C MET A 130 -14.56 1.58 4.94
N LEU A 131 -14.24 1.26 3.69
CA LEU A 131 -14.91 1.83 2.53
C LEU A 131 -16.38 1.43 2.49
N SER A 132 -16.71 0.22 2.90
CA SER A 132 -18.09 -0.27 2.91
C SER A 132 -18.99 0.43 3.94
N ARG A 133 -18.40 1.17 4.89
CA ARG A 133 -19.15 1.91 5.92
C ARG A 133 -19.45 3.34 5.52
N GLN A 134 -18.90 3.79 4.41
CA GLN A 134 -19.06 5.18 3.96
C GLN A 134 -20.31 5.36 3.09
#